data_6e46075d6e89409a2a22afbfc93213f8
#
_entry.id   6e46075d6e89409a2a22afbfc93213f8
#
_cell.length_a   1.000
_cell.length_b   1.000
_cell.length_c   1.000
_cell.angle_alpha   90.00
_cell.angle_beta   90.00
_cell.angle_gamma   90.00
#
_symmetry.space_group_name_H-M   'P 1'
#
loop_
_entity.id
_entity.type
_entity.pdbx_description
1 polymer ?
#
loop_
_entity_poly.entity_id
_entity_poly.type
_entity_poly.pdbx_seq_one_letter_code
_entity_poly.pdbx_strand_id
1 'polypeptide(L)'
;MMGKRAAKTVKEAVSYIEEHLDGKLTLPAVAEGIHYSKYHLHRMFRETTGMTMHDYILRRQMTEAAKLLVFSRRPVIEIGYVCGYESQQAFTAAFTAMYKIPPAEYRRRQTFYPLQLR
;
A
#
# COMPACT_ATOMS: atom_id res chain seq x y z
N MET A 1 -9.25 3.08 25.19
CA MET A 1 -10.04 2.46 24.13
C MET A 1 -10.49 3.50 23.12
N MET A 2 -10.35 3.19 21.85
CA MET A 2 -10.77 4.10 20.78
C MET A 2 -12.27 3.98 20.55
N GLY A 3 -12.94 5.11 20.33
CA GLY A 3 -14.38 5.14 20.17
C GLY A 3 -14.80 5.25 18.70
N LYS A 4 -16.06 5.59 18.49
CA LYS A 4 -16.63 5.72 17.16
C LYS A 4 -15.91 6.77 16.32
N ARG A 5 -15.43 7.85 16.94
CA ARG A 5 -14.68 8.88 16.22
C ARG A 5 -13.40 8.33 15.62
N ALA A 6 -12.69 7.49 16.39
CA ALA A 6 -11.45 6.90 15.91
C ALA A 6 -11.74 5.96 14.73
N ALA A 7 -12.78 5.14 14.83
CA ALA A 7 -13.14 4.23 13.74
C ALA A 7 -13.53 5.02 12.49
N LYS A 8 -14.23 6.13 12.64
CA LYS A 8 -14.62 6.97 11.51
C LYS A 8 -13.39 7.59 10.85
N THR A 9 -12.47 8.12 11.66
CA THR A 9 -11.26 8.74 11.14
C THR A 9 -10.38 7.72 10.41
N VAL A 10 -10.26 6.52 10.96
CA VAL A 10 -9.49 5.45 10.33
C VAL A 10 -10.14 5.06 9.00
N LYS A 11 -11.47 5.00 8.93
CA LYS A 11 -12.18 4.73 7.68
C LYS A 11 -11.89 5.80 6.63
N GLU A 12 -11.87 7.06 7.05
CA GLU A 12 -11.54 8.17 6.14
C GLU A 12 -10.11 8.04 5.62
N ALA A 13 -9.18 7.67 6.50
CA ALA A 13 -7.80 7.45 6.09
C ALA A 13 -7.69 6.30 5.09
N VAL A 14 -8.37 5.19 5.35
CA VAL A 14 -8.37 4.03 4.45
C VAL A 14 -8.95 4.41 3.10
N SER A 15 -10.06 5.15 3.08
CA SER A 15 -10.68 5.60 1.83
C SER A 15 -9.71 6.48 1.04
N TYR A 16 -9.03 7.40 1.72
CA TYR A 16 -8.06 8.26 1.07
C TYR A 16 -6.91 7.43 0.48
N ILE A 17 -6.41 6.48 1.24
CA ILE A 17 -5.34 5.61 0.78
C ILE A 17 -5.77 4.83 -0.47
N GLU A 18 -6.96 4.23 -0.43
CA GLU A 18 -7.45 3.44 -1.57
C GLU A 18 -7.63 4.26 -2.83
N GLU A 19 -7.96 5.54 -2.69
CA GLU A 19 -8.12 6.44 -3.83
C GLU A 19 -6.78 6.96 -4.37
N HIS A 20 -5.69 6.77 -3.62
CA HIS A 20 -4.38 7.33 -3.97
C HIS A 20 -3.28 6.27 -3.96
N LEU A 21 -3.61 5.02 -4.25
CA LEU A 21 -2.62 3.93 -4.23
C LEU A 21 -1.58 4.06 -5.33
N ASP A 22 -1.91 4.74 -6.41
CA ASP A 22 -0.95 5.02 -7.48
C ASP A 22 -0.09 6.21 -7.06
N GLY A 23 1.22 6.02 -7.07
CA GLY A 23 2.16 7.06 -6.72
C GLY A 23 2.68 6.92 -5.29
N LYS A 24 3.45 7.94 -4.89
CA LYS A 24 4.12 7.93 -3.59
C LYS A 24 3.18 8.47 -2.52
N LEU A 25 2.77 7.60 -1.63
CA LEU A 25 1.82 7.94 -0.57
C LEU A 25 2.48 7.79 0.79
N THR A 26 2.38 8.83 1.63
CA THR A 26 3.01 8.85 2.96
C THR A 26 1.99 9.18 4.03
N LEU A 27 2.34 8.88 5.29
CA LEU A 27 1.48 9.24 6.42
C LEU A 27 1.18 10.75 6.46
N PRO A 28 2.18 11.66 6.32
CA PRO A 28 1.87 13.08 6.29
C PRO A 28 0.89 13.46 5.17
N ALA A 29 1.03 12.86 4.01
CA ALA A 29 0.13 13.16 2.88
C ALA A 29 -1.31 12.74 3.20
N VAL A 30 -1.48 11.57 3.80
CA VAL A 30 -2.82 11.10 4.17
C VAL A 30 -3.42 12.01 5.24
N ALA A 31 -2.62 12.34 6.28
CA ALA A 31 -3.09 13.20 7.35
C ALA A 31 -3.53 14.56 6.82
N GLU A 32 -2.75 15.13 5.92
CA GLU A 32 -3.10 16.40 5.29
C GLU A 32 -4.38 16.27 4.44
N GLY A 33 -4.49 15.17 3.70
CA GLY A 33 -5.64 14.94 2.84
C GLY A 33 -6.96 14.81 3.57
N ILE A 34 -6.94 14.30 4.80
CA ILE A 34 -8.14 14.19 5.61
C ILE A 34 -8.22 15.25 6.71
N HIS A 35 -7.30 16.23 6.68
CA HIS A 35 -7.25 17.34 7.64
C HIS A 35 -7.16 16.87 9.08
N TYR A 36 -6.19 16.00 9.35
CA TYR A 36 -6.00 15.44 10.69
C TYR A 36 -4.53 15.50 11.11
N SER A 37 -4.26 15.47 12.40
CA SER A 37 -2.90 15.46 12.92
C SER A 37 -2.21 14.15 12.62
N LYS A 38 -1.01 14.20 12.02
CA LYS A 38 -0.28 12.97 11.67
C LYS A 38 0.07 12.14 12.90
N TYR A 39 0.34 12.78 14.03
CA TYR A 39 0.69 12.05 15.25
C TYR A 39 -0.51 11.30 15.82
N HIS A 40 -1.67 11.95 15.86
CA HIS A 40 -2.89 11.31 16.35
C HIS A 40 -3.34 10.23 15.37
N LEU A 41 -3.25 10.50 14.07
CA LEU A 41 -3.64 9.54 13.04
C LEU A 41 -2.79 8.29 13.09
N HIS A 42 -1.47 8.45 13.25
CA HIS A 42 -0.56 7.31 13.34
C HIS A 42 -0.95 6.39 14.49
N ARG A 43 -1.14 6.97 15.68
CA ARG A 43 -1.49 6.18 16.86
C ARG A 43 -2.87 5.54 16.72
N MET A 44 -3.82 6.33 16.27
CA MET A 44 -5.21 5.87 16.11
C MET A 44 -5.31 4.73 15.12
N PHE A 45 -4.61 4.85 14.00
CA PHE A 45 -4.59 3.82 12.98
C PHE A 45 -4.02 2.52 13.52
N ARG A 46 -2.88 2.61 14.20
CA ARG A 46 -2.25 1.43 14.77
C ARG A 46 -3.09 0.76 15.84
N GLU A 47 -3.72 1.54 16.71
CA GLU A 47 -4.56 0.98 17.77
C GLU A 47 -5.82 0.35 17.23
N THR A 48 -6.37 0.91 16.16
CA THR A 48 -7.62 0.41 15.57
C THR A 48 -7.39 -0.80 14.66
N THR A 49 -6.34 -0.79 13.84
CA THR A 49 -6.10 -1.83 12.83
C THR A 49 -5.08 -2.87 13.26
N GLY A 50 -4.23 -2.54 14.22
CA GLY A 50 -3.15 -3.43 14.64
C GLY A 50 -1.90 -3.33 13.77
N MET A 51 -1.89 -2.48 12.76
CA MET A 51 -0.72 -2.30 11.89
C MET A 51 -0.45 -0.82 11.67
N THR A 52 0.80 -0.49 11.30
CA THR A 52 1.11 0.90 10.98
C THR A 52 0.49 1.27 9.65
N MET A 53 0.22 2.57 9.47
CA MET A 53 -0.29 3.04 8.19
C MET A 53 0.72 2.81 7.07
N HIS A 54 2.00 2.97 7.36
CA HIS A 54 3.05 2.70 6.39
C HIS A 54 2.99 1.25 5.88
N ASP A 55 2.86 0.30 6.80
CA ASP A 55 2.77 -1.11 6.44
C ASP A 55 1.51 -1.38 5.65
N TYR A 56 0.39 -0.77 6.04
CA TYR A 56 -0.88 -0.93 5.32
C TYR A 56 -0.75 -0.42 3.88
N ILE A 57 -0.21 0.79 3.70
CA ILE A 57 -0.03 1.38 2.37
C ILE A 57 0.85 0.48 1.51
N LEU A 58 1.97 0.03 2.06
CA LEU A 58 2.92 -0.79 1.32
C LEU A 58 2.28 -2.10 0.86
N ARG A 59 1.56 -2.76 1.75
CA ARG A 59 0.89 -4.02 1.41
C ARG A 59 -0.17 -3.84 0.34
N ARG A 60 -0.94 -2.76 0.43
CA ARG A 60 -1.95 -2.48 -0.57
C ARG A 60 -1.33 -2.16 -1.93
N GLN A 61 -0.26 -1.36 -1.95
CA GLN A 61 0.42 -1.03 -3.20
C GLN A 61 1.03 -2.28 -3.85
N MET A 62 1.64 -3.15 -3.06
CA MET A 62 2.23 -4.36 -3.60
C MET A 62 1.17 -5.33 -4.10
N THR A 63 0.01 -5.38 -3.44
CA THR A 63 -1.12 -6.19 -3.91
C THR A 63 -1.62 -5.69 -5.27
N GLU A 64 -1.74 -4.36 -5.44
CA GLU A 64 -2.16 -3.80 -6.72
C GLU A 64 -1.11 -4.04 -7.81
N ALA A 65 0.16 -3.96 -7.45
CA ALA A 65 1.24 -4.30 -8.37
C ALA A 65 1.13 -5.76 -8.83
N ALA A 66 0.83 -6.66 -7.90
CA ALA A 66 0.67 -8.08 -8.21
C ALA A 66 -0.48 -8.30 -9.19
N LYS A 67 -1.59 -7.57 -9.03
CA LYS A 67 -2.70 -7.63 -9.99
C LYS A 67 -2.24 -7.22 -11.38
N LEU A 68 -1.50 -6.13 -11.48
CA LEU A 68 -1.01 -5.64 -12.76
C LEU A 68 -0.05 -6.64 -13.40
N LEU A 69 0.77 -7.31 -12.60
CA LEU A 69 1.69 -8.32 -13.12
C LEU A 69 0.94 -9.48 -13.75
N VAL A 70 -0.14 -9.93 -13.15
CA VAL A 70 -0.89 -11.09 -13.64
C VAL A 70 -1.91 -10.71 -14.71
N PHE A 71 -2.63 -9.61 -14.52
CA PHE A 71 -3.78 -9.27 -15.36
C PHE A 71 -3.50 -8.21 -16.42
N SER A 72 -2.28 -7.69 -16.51
CA SER A 72 -1.90 -6.76 -17.56
C SER A 72 -0.58 -7.16 -18.17
N ARG A 73 -0.23 -6.51 -19.30
CA ARG A 73 1.04 -6.73 -19.96
C ARG A 73 2.01 -5.58 -19.76
N ARG A 74 1.73 -4.70 -18.79
CA ARG A 74 2.59 -3.56 -18.51
C ARG A 74 3.99 -4.03 -18.12
N PRO A 75 5.04 -3.36 -18.61
CA PRO A 75 6.41 -3.69 -18.20
C PRO A 75 6.59 -3.53 -16.69
N VAL A 76 7.43 -4.35 -16.10
CA VAL A 76 7.70 -4.32 -14.66
C VAL A 76 8.13 -2.92 -14.22
N ILE A 77 8.99 -2.25 -14.99
CA ILE A 77 9.46 -0.92 -14.65
C ILE A 77 8.30 0.08 -14.56
N GLU A 78 7.34 -0.04 -15.47
CA GLU A 78 6.18 0.84 -15.50
C GLU A 78 5.29 0.62 -14.26
N ILE A 79 5.09 -0.64 -13.89
CA ILE A 79 4.34 -0.98 -12.67
C ILE A 79 5.02 -0.38 -11.45
N GLY A 80 6.36 -0.44 -11.39
CA GLY A 80 7.10 0.16 -10.30
C GLY A 80 6.89 1.66 -10.21
N TYR A 81 6.88 2.35 -11.34
CA TYR A 81 6.63 3.80 -11.37
C TYR A 81 5.22 4.13 -10.88
N VAL A 82 4.23 3.34 -11.27
CA VAL A 82 2.85 3.54 -10.81
C VAL A 82 2.77 3.45 -9.29
N CYS A 83 3.58 2.57 -8.69
CA CYS A 83 3.62 2.41 -7.23
C CYS A 83 4.50 3.45 -6.53
N GLY A 84 5.07 4.40 -7.29
CA GLY A 84 5.86 5.47 -6.70
C GLY A 84 7.35 5.17 -6.53
N TYR A 85 7.84 4.09 -7.11
CA TYR A 85 9.28 3.76 -7.04
C TYR A 85 10.03 4.45 -8.16
N GLU A 86 11.25 4.88 -7.85
CA GLU A 86 12.07 5.63 -8.80
C GLU A 86 12.85 4.74 -9.76
N SER A 87 12.95 3.45 -9.45
CA SER A 87 13.69 2.50 -10.28
C SER A 87 13.06 1.13 -10.22
N GLN A 88 13.33 0.32 -11.24
CA GLN A 88 12.88 -1.06 -11.24
C GLN A 88 13.56 -1.85 -10.14
N GLN A 89 14.81 -1.52 -9.83
CA GLN A 89 15.55 -2.22 -8.78
C GLN A 89 14.90 -1.99 -7.42
N ALA A 90 14.51 -0.75 -7.10
CA ALA A 90 13.86 -0.44 -5.83
C ALA A 90 12.51 -1.14 -5.73
N PHE A 91 11.73 -1.13 -6.80
CA PHE A 91 10.45 -1.82 -6.85
C PHE A 91 10.63 -3.33 -6.67
N THR A 92 11.58 -3.91 -7.39
CA THR A 92 11.84 -5.35 -7.32
C THR A 92 12.21 -5.77 -5.90
N ALA A 93 13.04 -4.97 -5.23
CA ALA A 93 13.43 -5.25 -3.85
C ALA A 93 12.22 -5.24 -2.91
N ALA A 94 11.37 -4.20 -3.02
CA ALA A 94 10.19 -4.09 -2.19
C ALA A 94 9.20 -5.22 -2.46
N PHE A 95 8.95 -5.52 -3.73
CA PHE A 95 8.04 -6.59 -4.11
C PHE A 95 8.52 -7.94 -3.60
N THR A 96 9.82 -8.22 -3.81
CA THR A 96 10.41 -9.50 -3.38
C THR A 96 10.35 -9.66 -1.87
N ALA A 97 10.55 -8.56 -1.12
CA ALA A 97 10.47 -8.61 0.33
C ALA A 97 9.06 -9.03 0.79
N MET A 98 8.03 -8.61 0.08
CA MET A 98 6.63 -8.90 0.44
C MET A 98 6.13 -10.23 -0.11
N TYR A 99 6.38 -10.49 -1.39
CA TYR A 99 5.85 -11.68 -2.05
C TYR A 99 6.82 -12.84 -2.09
N LYS A 100 8.07 -12.64 -1.67
CA LYS A 100 9.12 -13.66 -1.55
C LYS A 100 9.65 -14.19 -2.88
N ILE A 101 9.19 -13.63 -3.99
CA ILE A 101 9.73 -13.92 -5.33
C ILE A 101 9.75 -12.63 -6.13
N PRO A 102 10.63 -12.53 -7.15
CA PRO A 102 10.71 -11.31 -7.96
C PRO A 102 9.45 -11.09 -8.81
N PRO A 103 9.18 -9.84 -9.22
CA PRO A 103 8.02 -9.54 -10.05
C PRO A 103 7.93 -10.38 -11.33
N ALA A 104 9.04 -10.58 -12.04
CA ALA A 104 9.04 -11.36 -13.26
C ALA A 104 8.63 -12.81 -13.03
N GLU A 105 9.09 -13.38 -11.92
CA GLU A 105 8.73 -14.73 -11.51
C GLU A 105 7.25 -14.79 -11.16
N TYR A 106 6.76 -13.82 -10.42
CA TYR A 106 5.37 -13.74 -10.04
C TYR A 106 4.47 -13.70 -11.29
N ARG A 107 4.84 -12.86 -12.26
CA ARG A 107 4.10 -12.78 -13.53
C ARG A 107 4.08 -14.12 -14.26
N ARG A 108 5.21 -14.80 -14.28
CA ARG A 108 5.34 -16.08 -14.99
C ARG A 108 4.41 -17.14 -14.42
N ARG A 109 4.16 -17.12 -13.12
CA ARG A 109 3.29 -18.10 -12.47
C ARG A 109 1.82 -17.89 -12.73
N GLN A 110 1.42 -16.70 -13.18
CA GLN A 110 0.04 -16.38 -13.56
C GLN A 110 -1.00 -16.69 -12.49
N THR A 111 -0.63 -16.62 -11.21
CA THR A 111 -1.53 -16.86 -10.09
C THR A 111 -1.49 -15.67 -9.17
N PHE A 112 -2.60 -14.93 -9.08
CA PHE A 112 -2.69 -13.78 -8.20
C PHE A 112 -3.21 -14.18 -6.83
N TYR A 113 -2.58 -13.64 -5.79
CA TYR A 113 -3.11 -13.68 -4.43
C TYR A 113 -2.73 -12.38 -3.73
N PRO A 114 -3.66 -11.82 -2.93
CA PRO A 114 -3.35 -10.59 -2.22
C PRO A 114 -2.47 -10.85 -1.01
N LEU A 115 -1.74 -9.82 -0.57
CA LEU A 115 -1.02 -9.87 0.69
C LEU A 115 -2.03 -9.74 1.84
N GLN A 116 -1.79 -10.47 2.91
CA GLN A 116 -2.65 -10.36 4.08
C GLN A 116 -2.43 -9.01 4.77
N LEU A 117 -3.52 -8.40 5.21
CA LEU A 117 -3.47 -7.14 5.93
C LEU A 117 -3.47 -7.36 7.44
N ARG A 118 -3.82 -8.55 7.88
CA ARG A 118 -3.69 -8.95 9.29
C ARG A 118 -4.17 -10.36 9.50
#